data_19d272be0d767183edb60dd1f5317cc6
#
_entry.id   19d272be0d767183edb60dd1f5317cc6
#
_cell.length_a   1.000
_cell.length_b   1.000
_cell.length_c   1.000
_cell.angle_alpha   90.00
_cell.angle_beta   90.00
_cell.angle_gamma   90.00
#
_symmetry.space_group_name_H-M   'P 1'
#
loop_
_entity.id
_entity.type
_entity.pdbx_description
1 polymer ?
#
loop_
_entity_poly.entity_id
_entity_poly.type
_entity_poly.pdbx_seq_one_letter_code
_entity_poly.pdbx_strand_id
1 'polypeptide(L)'
;MTGTPRVLLLHGLWMHAPAMRWLAARLRANGFDARPLGYYSVLQSTEAAVARIAAALQPGEHVVAHSLGGLMALQAALQGEAPAGRIVCLGTPLAGSGAARAVQSRVPAGARLIGPHLATLEAGVPRIPEALQVGMVAGRVRRGLGGIVARFEDDHDGTVAVAETRVPGLADHCLVDASHSGLIFSDAAAAQAIAFLRAGRFEHAPGRADV
;
A
#
# COMPACT_ATOMS: atom_id res chain seq x y z
N MET A 1 5.89 20.16 -23.20
CA MET A 1 4.99 19.01 -23.41
C MET A 1 5.16 18.10 -22.19
N THR A 2 4.21 18.12 -21.26
CA THR A 2 4.22 17.21 -20.11
C THR A 2 3.86 15.80 -20.61
N GLY A 3 4.84 14.90 -20.55
CA GLY A 3 4.60 13.50 -20.95
C GLY A 3 3.52 12.82 -20.11
N THR A 4 3.02 11.67 -20.54
CA THR A 4 2.06 10.85 -19.78
C THR A 4 2.59 10.54 -18.37
N PRO A 5 1.86 10.85 -17.28
CA PRO A 5 2.32 10.60 -15.93
C PRO A 5 2.56 9.10 -15.70
N ARG A 6 3.74 8.77 -15.18
CA ARG A 6 4.16 7.38 -14.94
C ARG A 6 3.75 6.93 -13.55
N VAL A 7 3.36 5.64 -13.44
CA VAL A 7 2.95 5.03 -12.17
C VAL A 7 3.57 3.65 -12.03
N LEU A 8 4.34 3.46 -10.97
CA LEU A 8 4.87 2.17 -10.55
C LEU A 8 3.86 1.48 -9.62
N LEU A 9 3.50 0.22 -9.90
CA LEU A 9 2.60 -0.54 -9.04
C LEU A 9 3.39 -1.62 -8.28
N LEU A 10 3.18 -1.68 -6.97
CA LEU A 10 3.82 -2.64 -6.06
C LEU A 10 2.77 -3.52 -5.38
N HIS A 11 3.00 -4.83 -5.44
CA HIS A 11 2.12 -5.82 -4.80
C HIS A 11 2.46 -6.05 -3.33
N GLY A 12 1.60 -6.77 -2.61
CA GLY A 12 1.78 -7.14 -1.21
C GLY A 12 2.53 -8.46 -1.00
N LEU A 13 2.55 -8.91 0.26
CA LEU A 13 3.10 -10.20 0.67
C LEU A 13 2.35 -11.34 -0.04
N TRP A 14 3.06 -12.41 -0.40
CA TRP A 14 2.57 -13.61 -1.13
C TRP A 14 1.96 -13.32 -2.51
N MET A 15 2.14 -12.12 -3.03
CA MET A 15 1.66 -11.74 -4.34
C MET A 15 2.81 -11.59 -5.34
N HIS A 16 2.46 -11.43 -6.61
CA HIS A 16 3.39 -11.20 -7.73
C HIS A 16 2.87 -10.06 -8.60
N ALA A 17 3.75 -9.45 -9.41
CA ALA A 17 3.40 -8.35 -10.30
C ALA A 17 2.12 -8.56 -11.13
N PRO A 18 1.80 -9.76 -11.67
CA PRO A 18 0.55 -9.98 -12.39
C PRO A 18 -0.72 -9.67 -11.61
N ALA A 19 -0.72 -9.75 -10.28
CA ALA A 19 -1.88 -9.40 -9.45
C ALA A 19 -2.28 -7.92 -9.60
N MET A 20 -1.31 -7.05 -9.94
CA MET A 20 -1.55 -5.61 -10.12
C MET A 20 -2.03 -5.24 -11.54
N ARG A 21 -2.18 -6.21 -12.46
CA ARG A 21 -2.49 -5.93 -13.88
C ARG A 21 -3.85 -5.28 -14.07
N TRP A 22 -4.85 -5.70 -13.29
CA TRP A 22 -6.19 -5.11 -13.37
C TRP A 22 -6.15 -3.63 -12.98
N LEU A 23 -5.53 -3.30 -11.86
CA LEU A 23 -5.37 -1.91 -11.42
C LEU A 23 -4.54 -1.09 -12.40
N ALA A 24 -3.46 -1.66 -12.94
CA ALA A 24 -2.66 -1.02 -13.98
C ALA A 24 -3.49 -0.71 -15.24
N ALA A 25 -4.39 -1.62 -15.67
CA ALA A 25 -5.28 -1.37 -16.78
C ALA A 25 -6.26 -0.21 -16.51
N ARG A 26 -6.81 -0.11 -15.28
CA ARG A 26 -7.67 1.01 -14.87
C ARG A 26 -6.92 2.35 -14.90
N LEU A 27 -5.68 2.38 -14.39
CA LEU A 27 -4.83 3.57 -14.44
C LEU A 27 -4.51 3.98 -15.89
N ARG A 28 -4.15 3.02 -16.75
CA ARG A 28 -3.87 3.28 -18.18
C ARG A 28 -5.09 3.83 -18.92
N ALA A 29 -6.28 3.28 -18.68
CA ALA A 29 -7.53 3.78 -19.24
C ALA A 29 -7.86 5.21 -18.80
N ASN A 30 -7.20 5.69 -17.72
CA ASN A 30 -7.33 7.04 -17.18
C ASN A 30 -6.13 7.96 -17.48
N GLY A 31 -5.29 7.59 -18.45
CA GLY A 31 -4.23 8.46 -18.98
C GLY A 31 -2.91 8.40 -18.21
N PHE A 32 -2.65 7.32 -17.45
CA PHE A 32 -1.35 7.09 -16.82
C PHE A 32 -0.56 6.02 -17.58
N ASP A 33 0.76 6.14 -17.59
CA ASP A 33 1.66 5.06 -17.99
C ASP A 33 1.97 4.20 -16.75
N ALA A 34 1.15 3.19 -16.51
CA ALA A 34 1.16 2.39 -15.29
C ALA A 34 1.84 1.03 -15.53
N ARG A 35 2.84 0.69 -14.72
CA ARG A 35 3.60 -0.56 -14.83
C ARG A 35 3.74 -1.29 -13.49
N PRO A 36 3.34 -2.57 -13.40
CA PRO A 36 3.64 -3.39 -12.24
C PRO A 36 5.14 -3.74 -12.17
N LEU A 37 5.73 -3.65 -10.97
CA LEU A 37 7.07 -4.12 -10.68
C LEU A 37 7.00 -5.40 -9.83
N GLY A 38 7.72 -6.44 -10.27
CA GLY A 38 7.86 -7.66 -9.50
C GLY A 38 9.07 -7.62 -8.56
N TYR A 39 8.87 -8.11 -7.36
CA TYR A 39 9.92 -8.43 -6.39
C TYR A 39 9.50 -9.69 -5.62
N TYR A 40 10.47 -10.38 -4.98
CA TYR A 40 10.18 -11.62 -4.27
C TYR A 40 9.78 -11.31 -2.83
N SER A 41 8.48 -11.14 -2.58
CA SER A 41 7.92 -10.70 -1.29
C SER A 41 8.02 -11.74 -0.15
N VAL A 42 8.65 -12.88 -0.36
CA VAL A 42 8.87 -13.92 0.67
C VAL A 42 10.33 -14.35 0.76
N LEU A 43 11.03 -14.39 -0.37
CA LEU A 43 12.39 -14.96 -0.45
C LEU A 43 13.50 -13.90 -0.43
N GLN A 44 13.20 -12.68 -0.80
CA GLN A 44 14.16 -11.58 -0.88
C GLN A 44 14.16 -10.79 0.45
N SER A 45 15.33 -10.35 0.90
CA SER A 45 15.40 -9.48 2.08
C SER A 45 14.70 -8.15 1.84
N THR A 46 14.28 -7.47 2.90
CA THR A 46 13.63 -6.16 2.81
C THR A 46 14.54 -5.15 2.11
N GLU A 47 15.81 -5.11 2.49
CA GLU A 47 16.80 -4.20 1.93
C GLU A 47 16.98 -4.42 0.42
N ALA A 48 17.08 -5.67 0.00
CA ALA A 48 17.24 -6.01 -1.42
C ALA A 48 15.97 -5.70 -2.23
N ALA A 49 14.77 -5.89 -1.64
CA ALA A 49 13.52 -5.52 -2.27
C ALA A 49 13.38 -4.00 -2.40
N VAL A 50 13.71 -3.26 -1.35
CA VAL A 50 13.69 -1.79 -1.33
C VAL A 50 14.71 -1.21 -2.32
N ALA A 51 15.94 -1.72 -2.35
CA ALA A 51 16.95 -1.30 -3.32
C ALA A 51 16.52 -1.55 -4.77
N ARG A 52 15.87 -2.69 -5.05
CA ARG A 52 15.29 -2.98 -6.36
C ARG A 52 14.20 -2.00 -6.75
N ILE A 53 13.32 -1.64 -5.82
CA ILE A 53 12.24 -0.67 -6.06
C ILE A 53 12.83 0.71 -6.28
N ALA A 54 13.78 1.15 -5.46
CA ALA A 54 14.46 2.44 -5.58
C ALA A 54 15.18 2.58 -6.94
N ALA A 55 15.90 1.54 -7.38
CA ALA A 55 16.56 1.51 -8.68
C ALA A 55 15.59 1.53 -9.87
N ALA A 56 14.36 1.04 -9.68
CA ALA A 56 13.34 1.03 -10.73
C ALA A 56 12.50 2.32 -10.77
N LEU A 57 12.41 3.05 -9.65
CA LEU A 57 11.64 4.27 -9.53
C LEU A 57 12.31 5.41 -10.30
N GLN A 58 11.55 6.06 -11.16
CA GLN A 58 12.04 7.16 -11.98
C GLN A 58 11.70 8.52 -11.34
N PRO A 59 12.46 9.59 -11.62
CA PRO A 59 12.18 10.93 -11.11
C PRO A 59 10.74 11.37 -11.42
N GLY A 60 10.00 11.80 -10.39
CA GLY A 60 8.59 12.23 -10.49
C GLY A 60 7.59 11.11 -10.80
N GLU A 61 8.02 9.84 -10.88
CA GLU A 61 7.10 8.71 -11.05
C GLU A 61 6.25 8.53 -9.80
N HIS A 62 4.94 8.41 -10.01
CA HIS A 62 3.98 8.08 -8.94
C HIS A 62 4.08 6.61 -8.54
N VAL A 63 3.58 6.27 -7.35
CA VAL A 63 3.51 4.90 -6.88
C VAL A 63 2.09 4.56 -6.43
N VAL A 64 1.59 3.38 -6.79
CA VAL A 64 0.42 2.76 -6.16
C VAL A 64 0.84 1.42 -5.59
N ALA A 65 0.71 1.26 -4.28
CA ALA A 65 1.28 0.13 -3.58
C ALA A 65 0.28 -0.53 -2.62
N HIS A 66 0.19 -1.86 -2.69
CA HIS A 66 -0.71 -2.65 -1.85
C HIS A 66 0.01 -3.25 -0.65
N SER A 67 -0.58 -3.11 0.55
CA SER A 67 -0.15 -3.80 1.78
C SER A 67 1.33 -3.57 2.08
N LEU A 68 2.14 -4.63 2.24
CA LEU A 68 3.60 -4.58 2.42
C LEU A 68 4.29 -3.67 1.38
N GLY A 69 3.81 -3.70 0.13
CA GLY A 69 4.36 -2.86 -0.95
C GLY A 69 4.38 -1.37 -0.62
N GLY A 70 3.42 -0.88 0.19
CA GLY A 70 3.38 0.51 0.63
C GLY A 70 4.54 0.87 1.57
N LEU A 71 4.84 0.00 2.54
CA LEU A 71 6.01 0.20 3.43
C LEU A 71 7.32 0.22 2.65
N MET A 72 7.45 -0.69 1.67
CA MET A 72 8.62 -0.73 0.79
C MET A 72 8.70 0.49 -0.15
N ALA A 73 7.56 0.97 -0.66
CA ALA A 73 7.51 2.18 -1.48
C ALA A 73 8.02 3.41 -0.72
N LEU A 74 7.62 3.57 0.55
CA LEU A 74 8.07 4.68 1.40
C LEU A 74 9.58 4.61 1.63
N GLN A 75 10.11 3.44 1.97
CA GLN A 75 11.55 3.26 2.16
C GLN A 75 12.34 3.51 0.87
N ALA A 76 11.85 3.01 -0.27
CA ALA A 76 12.50 3.20 -1.56
C ALA A 76 12.49 4.66 -2.01
N ALA A 77 11.39 5.38 -1.79
CA ALA A 77 11.29 6.79 -2.13
C ALA A 77 12.24 7.68 -1.31
N LEU A 78 12.60 7.25 -0.08
CA LEU A 78 13.57 7.95 0.77
C LEU A 78 15.02 7.59 0.44
N GLN A 79 15.27 6.43 -0.15
CA GLN A 79 16.61 6.00 -0.57
C GLN A 79 16.98 6.49 -1.98
N GLY A 80 15.98 6.87 -2.78
CA GLY A 80 16.20 7.34 -4.15
C GLY A 80 16.84 8.72 -4.18
N GLU A 81 17.71 8.96 -5.20
CA GLU A 81 18.37 10.26 -5.42
C GLU A 81 17.40 11.32 -5.98
N ALA A 82 16.27 10.89 -6.53
CA ALA A 82 15.28 11.77 -7.14
C ALA A 82 13.95 11.72 -6.37
N PRO A 83 13.24 12.85 -6.24
CA PRO A 83 11.95 12.87 -5.58
C PRO A 83 10.96 11.97 -6.31
N ALA A 84 10.30 11.09 -5.57
CA ALA A 84 9.14 10.36 -6.05
C ALA A 84 7.98 11.34 -6.31
N GLY A 85 7.06 10.95 -7.19
CA GLY A 85 5.77 11.61 -7.29
C GLY A 85 4.88 11.27 -6.09
N ARG A 86 3.57 11.36 -6.28
CA ARG A 86 2.58 10.98 -5.25
C ARG A 86 2.57 9.48 -5.02
N ILE A 87 2.37 9.07 -3.77
CA ILE A 87 2.27 7.66 -3.37
C ILE A 87 0.86 7.39 -2.87
N VAL A 88 0.21 6.38 -3.41
CA VAL A 88 -1.08 5.85 -2.91
C VAL A 88 -0.84 4.48 -2.29
N CYS A 89 -1.12 4.37 -1.01
CA CYS A 89 -1.12 3.12 -0.28
C CYS A 89 -2.53 2.51 -0.27
N LEU A 90 -2.64 1.22 -0.58
CA LEU A 90 -3.88 0.46 -0.54
C LEU A 90 -3.78 -0.56 0.60
N GLY A 91 -4.47 -0.35 1.71
CA GLY A 91 -4.48 -1.26 2.87
C GLY A 91 -3.10 -1.51 3.48
N THR A 92 -2.20 -0.55 3.43
CA THR A 92 -0.86 -0.68 4.03
C THR A 92 -0.93 -0.47 5.54
N PRO A 93 -0.40 -1.38 6.37
CA PRO A 93 -0.37 -1.24 7.82
C PRO A 93 0.75 -0.27 8.25
N LEU A 94 0.52 1.03 8.03
CA LEU A 94 1.52 2.07 8.30
C LEU A 94 1.90 2.15 9.78
N ALA A 95 0.95 1.93 10.69
CA ALA A 95 1.21 1.93 12.13
C ALA A 95 1.66 0.56 12.68
N GLY A 96 2.00 -0.37 11.78
CA GLY A 96 2.34 -1.75 12.11
C GLY A 96 1.17 -2.72 12.06
N SER A 97 1.44 -3.99 11.78
CA SER A 97 0.44 -5.04 11.53
C SER A 97 0.19 -5.92 12.75
N GLY A 98 -1.01 -5.85 13.33
CA GLY A 98 -1.49 -6.79 14.35
C GLY A 98 -1.63 -8.21 13.81
N ALA A 99 -2.02 -8.35 12.54
CA ALA A 99 -2.09 -9.65 11.90
C ALA A 99 -0.72 -10.31 11.79
N ALA A 100 0.35 -9.57 11.45
CA ALA A 100 1.71 -10.10 11.41
C ALA A 100 2.16 -10.56 12.80
N ARG A 101 1.94 -9.75 13.84
CA ARG A 101 2.22 -10.10 15.25
C ARG A 101 1.43 -11.34 15.68
N ALA A 102 0.17 -11.44 15.31
CA ALA A 102 -0.66 -12.59 15.65
C ALA A 102 -0.22 -13.86 14.94
N VAL A 103 0.18 -13.80 13.67
CA VAL A 103 0.75 -14.94 12.94
C VAL A 103 2.04 -15.41 13.60
N GLN A 104 2.93 -14.49 13.94
CA GLN A 104 4.18 -14.82 14.63
C GLN A 104 3.95 -15.53 15.96
N SER A 105 3.00 -15.05 16.77
CA SER A 105 2.79 -15.54 18.15
C SER A 105 1.90 -16.78 18.24
N ARG A 106 0.98 -16.98 17.30
CA ARG A 106 -0.07 -18.01 17.39
C ARG A 106 0.06 -19.15 16.38
N VAL A 107 0.83 -18.94 15.30
CA VAL A 107 1.01 -19.96 14.25
C VAL A 107 2.39 -20.59 14.39
N PRO A 108 2.51 -21.93 14.55
CA PRO A 108 3.79 -22.61 14.52
C PRO A 108 4.57 -22.24 13.26
N ALA A 109 5.83 -21.82 13.42
CA ALA A 109 6.67 -21.29 12.33
C ALA A 109 6.08 -20.08 11.58
N GLY A 110 5.14 -19.33 12.18
CA GLY A 110 4.46 -18.18 11.57
C GLY A 110 5.42 -17.11 11.05
N ALA A 111 6.52 -16.86 11.75
CA ALA A 111 7.56 -15.95 11.28
C ALA A 111 8.14 -16.37 9.92
N ARG A 112 8.27 -17.68 9.65
CA ARG A 112 8.77 -18.19 8.34
C ARG A 112 7.77 -17.97 7.20
N LEU A 113 6.48 -17.93 7.50
CA LEU A 113 5.43 -17.66 6.50
C LEU A 113 5.47 -16.20 6.03
N ILE A 114 5.78 -15.26 6.92
CA ILE A 114 5.92 -13.84 6.60
C ILE A 114 7.31 -13.57 5.99
N GLY A 115 8.28 -14.38 6.38
CA GLY A 115 9.66 -14.29 5.87
C GLY A 115 10.40 -13.05 6.39
N PRO A 116 11.35 -12.50 5.61
CA PRO A 116 12.25 -11.44 6.05
C PRO A 116 11.57 -10.09 6.32
N HIS A 117 10.28 -9.94 5.96
CA HIS A 117 9.54 -8.68 6.07
C HIS A 117 8.76 -8.53 7.38
N LEU A 118 8.86 -9.52 8.30
CA LEU A 118 8.13 -9.51 9.55
C LEU A 118 8.41 -8.24 10.36
N ALA A 119 9.68 -7.93 10.58
CA ALA A 119 10.09 -6.74 11.35
C ALA A 119 9.54 -5.44 10.73
N THR A 120 9.55 -5.33 9.41
CA THR A 120 8.99 -4.17 8.69
C THR A 120 7.49 -4.06 8.86
N LEU A 121 6.76 -5.18 8.79
CA LEU A 121 5.31 -5.21 9.00
C LEU A 121 4.92 -4.92 10.45
N GLU A 122 5.72 -5.37 11.42
CA GLU A 122 5.45 -5.12 12.85
C GLU A 122 5.75 -3.68 13.25
N ALA A 123 6.85 -3.12 12.73
CA ALA A 123 7.27 -1.76 13.07
C ALA A 123 6.40 -0.69 12.39
N GLY A 124 5.99 -0.89 11.14
CA GLY A 124 5.37 0.18 10.36
C GLY A 124 6.31 1.40 10.19
N VAL A 125 5.70 2.59 10.17
CA VAL A 125 6.41 3.87 10.14
C VAL A 125 5.82 4.81 11.20
N PRO A 126 6.64 5.61 11.94
CA PRO A 126 6.12 6.48 12.99
C PRO A 126 5.33 7.67 12.43
N ARG A 127 5.66 8.11 11.23
CA ARG A 127 5.00 9.19 10.48
C ARG A 127 5.40 9.15 9.01
N ILE A 128 4.63 9.82 8.16
CA ILE A 128 5.05 10.10 6.78
C ILE A 128 6.02 11.28 6.77
N PRO A 129 7.20 11.13 6.14
CA PRO A 129 8.15 12.22 5.97
C PRO A 129 7.57 13.37 5.13
N GLU A 130 7.87 14.61 5.48
CA GLU A 130 7.37 15.82 4.79
C GLU A 130 7.73 15.90 3.31
N ALA A 131 8.81 15.23 2.92
CA ALA A 131 9.25 15.14 1.52
C ALA A 131 8.32 14.29 0.65
N LEU A 132 7.39 13.51 1.25
CA LEU A 132 6.52 12.58 0.53
C LEU A 132 5.05 13.01 0.63
N GLN A 133 4.35 13.02 -0.50
CA GLN A 133 2.90 13.20 -0.54
C GLN A 133 2.22 11.83 -0.65
N VAL A 134 1.69 11.33 0.48
CA VAL A 134 1.14 9.98 0.61
C VAL A 134 -0.34 10.02 0.95
N GLY A 135 -1.16 9.32 0.16
CA GLY A 135 -2.56 9.06 0.43
C GLY A 135 -2.79 7.59 0.80
N MET A 136 -3.78 7.34 1.66
CA MET A 136 -4.16 5.99 2.10
C MET A 136 -5.61 5.67 1.72
N VAL A 137 -5.79 4.58 0.99
CA VAL A 137 -7.11 3.96 0.78
C VAL A 137 -7.20 2.73 1.65
N ALA A 138 -8.05 2.75 2.67
CA ALA A 138 -8.28 1.62 3.56
C ALA A 138 -9.58 0.89 3.21
N GLY A 139 -9.55 -0.44 3.28
CA GLY A 139 -10.72 -1.29 3.11
C GLY A 139 -11.46 -1.47 4.44
N ARG A 140 -12.77 -1.77 4.37
CA ARG A 140 -13.60 -2.05 5.56
C ARG A 140 -14.47 -3.30 5.45
N VAL A 141 -14.26 -4.13 4.43
CA VAL A 141 -14.98 -5.40 4.30
C VAL A 141 -14.20 -6.52 4.99
N ARG A 142 -14.78 -7.04 6.06
CA ARG A 142 -14.21 -8.05 6.98
C ARG A 142 -14.09 -9.43 6.35
N ARG A 143 -13.35 -9.59 5.23
CA ARG A 143 -13.11 -10.87 4.55
C ARG A 143 -11.62 -11.06 4.32
N GLY A 144 -11.03 -12.10 4.92
CA GLY A 144 -9.62 -12.44 4.75
C GLY A 144 -9.08 -13.36 5.83
N LEU A 145 -7.92 -13.94 5.59
CA LEU A 145 -7.27 -14.89 6.52
C LEU A 145 -6.78 -14.22 7.81
N GLY A 146 -6.49 -12.93 7.78
CA GLY A 146 -6.03 -12.19 8.95
C GLY A 146 -7.06 -12.12 10.07
N GLY A 147 -8.36 -12.05 9.74
CA GLY A 147 -9.46 -12.05 10.71
C GLY A 147 -9.63 -13.38 11.45
N ILE A 148 -9.02 -14.48 10.98
CA ILE A 148 -9.01 -15.77 11.65
C ILE A 148 -7.94 -15.80 12.75
N VAL A 149 -6.84 -15.11 12.56
CA VAL A 149 -5.66 -15.14 13.43
C VAL A 149 -5.61 -13.92 14.36
N ALA A 150 -5.98 -12.74 13.89
CA ALA A 150 -6.06 -11.50 14.67
C ALA A 150 -7.52 -11.22 15.07
N ARG A 151 -7.73 -10.81 16.33
CA ARG A 151 -9.01 -10.26 16.78
C ARG A 151 -8.95 -8.75 16.55
N PHE A 152 -9.78 -8.25 15.64
CA PHE A 152 -9.96 -6.83 15.43
C PHE A 152 -11.21 -6.35 16.18
N GLU A 153 -11.07 -5.35 17.01
CA GLU A 153 -12.19 -4.70 17.72
C GLU A 153 -12.83 -3.61 16.84
N ASP A 154 -12.04 -3.01 15.95
CA ASP A 154 -12.43 -1.91 15.06
C ASP A 154 -12.70 -2.37 13.62
N ASP A 155 -13.06 -1.41 12.76
CA ASP A 155 -13.21 -1.64 11.32
C ASP A 155 -11.88 -2.12 10.69
N HIS A 156 -12.01 -3.16 9.85
CA HIS A 156 -10.85 -3.78 9.19
C HIS A 156 -11.23 -4.38 7.84
N ASP A 157 -10.25 -4.57 6.97
CA ASP A 157 -10.41 -5.15 5.63
C ASP A 157 -10.28 -6.70 5.60
N GLY A 158 -10.19 -7.32 6.77
CA GLY A 158 -9.94 -8.75 6.93
C GLY A 158 -8.48 -9.11 7.20
N THR A 159 -7.55 -8.16 7.11
CA THR A 159 -6.12 -8.35 7.37
C THR A 159 -5.50 -7.18 8.12
N VAL A 160 -5.91 -5.95 7.82
CA VAL A 160 -5.40 -4.71 8.39
C VAL A 160 -6.57 -3.92 8.98
N ALA A 161 -6.43 -3.46 10.22
CA ALA A 161 -7.41 -2.56 10.83
C ALA A 161 -7.29 -1.15 10.25
N VAL A 162 -8.39 -0.42 10.18
CA VAL A 162 -8.38 0.98 9.72
C VAL A 162 -7.43 1.83 10.57
N ALA A 163 -7.38 1.60 11.88
CA ALA A 163 -6.45 2.27 12.78
C ALA A 163 -4.97 2.02 12.42
N GLU A 164 -4.63 0.82 11.94
CA GLU A 164 -3.26 0.46 11.51
C GLU A 164 -2.84 1.18 10.22
N THR A 165 -3.78 1.75 9.47
CA THR A 165 -3.50 2.48 8.23
C THR A 165 -3.23 3.96 8.46
N ARG A 166 -3.37 4.46 9.69
CA ARG A 166 -3.28 5.89 10.03
C ARG A 166 -1.97 6.20 10.76
N VAL A 167 -1.23 7.16 10.24
CA VAL A 167 -0.05 7.74 10.89
C VAL A 167 -0.01 9.26 10.63
N PRO A 168 0.65 10.05 11.49
CA PRO A 168 0.84 11.47 11.24
C PRO A 168 1.53 11.74 9.90
N GLY A 169 1.16 12.81 9.22
CA GLY A 169 1.76 13.26 7.96
C GLY A 169 1.16 12.67 6.69
N LEU A 170 0.12 11.81 6.79
CA LEU A 170 -0.67 11.46 5.60
C LEU A 170 -1.30 12.72 5.01
N ALA A 171 -1.20 12.86 3.67
CA ALA A 171 -1.83 13.95 2.95
C ALA A 171 -3.35 13.80 2.91
N ASP A 172 -3.83 12.55 2.84
CA ASP A 172 -5.26 12.24 2.85
C ASP A 172 -5.49 10.74 3.16
N HIS A 173 -6.70 10.41 3.64
CA HIS A 173 -7.12 9.05 3.99
C HIS A 173 -8.58 8.84 3.63
N CYS A 174 -8.91 7.76 2.93
CA CYS A 174 -10.30 7.41 2.63
C CYS A 174 -10.60 5.93 2.86
N LEU A 175 -11.88 5.63 3.05
CA LEU A 175 -12.40 4.28 3.24
C LEU A 175 -13.16 3.82 2.00
N VAL A 176 -12.99 2.56 1.62
CA VAL A 176 -13.75 1.92 0.54
C VAL A 176 -14.32 0.58 0.98
N ASP A 177 -15.42 0.17 0.37
CA ASP A 177 -16.05 -1.13 0.62
C ASP A 177 -15.31 -2.24 -0.15
N ALA A 178 -14.13 -2.60 0.35
CA ALA A 178 -13.30 -3.66 -0.19
C ALA A 178 -12.63 -4.46 0.93
N SER A 179 -12.38 -5.74 0.69
CA SER A 179 -11.51 -6.57 1.53
C SER A 179 -10.04 -6.30 1.17
N HIS A 180 -9.12 -6.76 2.01
CA HIS A 180 -7.69 -6.54 1.83
C HIS A 180 -7.19 -6.88 0.41
N SER A 181 -7.37 -8.12 -0.02
CA SER A 181 -7.02 -8.52 -1.39
C SER A 181 -7.97 -7.95 -2.45
N GLY A 182 -9.19 -7.55 -2.05
CA GLY A 182 -10.17 -6.92 -2.93
C GLY A 182 -9.78 -5.49 -3.34
N LEU A 183 -8.98 -4.79 -2.55
CA LEU A 183 -8.55 -3.42 -2.84
C LEU A 183 -7.93 -3.27 -4.24
N ILE A 184 -7.11 -4.24 -4.66
CA ILE A 184 -6.44 -4.18 -5.98
C ILE A 184 -7.36 -4.50 -7.16
N PHE A 185 -8.61 -4.94 -6.89
CA PHE A 185 -9.66 -5.21 -7.89
C PHE A 185 -10.89 -4.32 -7.69
N SER A 186 -10.84 -3.34 -6.78
CA SER A 186 -11.96 -2.45 -6.48
C SER A 186 -11.97 -1.23 -7.40
N ASP A 187 -13.08 -1.02 -8.13
CA ASP A 187 -13.28 0.19 -8.92
C ASP A 187 -13.27 1.45 -8.04
N ALA A 188 -13.80 1.38 -6.81
CA ALA A 188 -13.77 2.48 -5.87
C ALA A 188 -12.33 2.82 -5.44
N ALA A 189 -11.50 1.80 -5.11
CA ALA A 189 -10.11 2.01 -4.78
C ALA A 189 -9.31 2.58 -5.96
N ALA A 190 -9.57 2.09 -7.18
CA ALA A 190 -8.94 2.60 -8.39
C ALA A 190 -9.32 4.06 -8.66
N ALA A 191 -10.60 4.44 -8.50
CA ALA A 191 -11.07 5.81 -8.66
C ALA A 191 -10.40 6.74 -7.65
N GLN A 192 -10.32 6.35 -6.38
CA GLN A 192 -9.63 7.12 -5.34
C GLN A 192 -8.14 7.27 -5.64
N ALA A 193 -7.47 6.18 -6.07
CA ALA A 193 -6.07 6.26 -6.47
C ALA A 193 -5.85 7.26 -7.61
N ILE A 194 -6.70 7.23 -8.65
CA ILE A 194 -6.67 8.17 -9.77
C ILE A 194 -6.87 9.61 -9.30
N ALA A 195 -7.85 9.87 -8.43
CA ALA A 195 -8.12 11.19 -7.89
C ALA A 195 -6.91 11.74 -7.13
N PHE A 196 -6.33 10.92 -6.24
CA PHE A 196 -5.14 11.33 -5.48
C PHE A 196 -3.92 11.56 -6.39
N LEU A 197 -3.67 10.69 -7.35
CA LEU A 197 -2.56 10.86 -8.29
C LEU A 197 -2.69 12.16 -9.11
N ARG A 198 -3.91 12.62 -9.39
CA ARG A 198 -4.17 13.87 -10.12
C ARG A 198 -4.13 15.10 -9.23
N ALA A 199 -4.79 15.05 -8.07
CA ALA A 199 -5.07 16.23 -7.26
C ALA A 199 -4.32 16.27 -5.91
N GLY A 200 -3.71 15.17 -5.46
CA GLY A 200 -3.08 15.05 -4.14
C GLY A 200 -4.08 14.92 -2.99
N ARG A 201 -5.34 14.64 -3.30
CA ARG A 201 -6.42 14.38 -2.35
C ARG A 201 -7.41 13.38 -2.94
N PHE A 202 -8.15 12.70 -2.07
CA PHE A 202 -9.23 11.81 -2.45
C PHE A 202 -10.54 12.57 -2.70
N GLU A 203 -11.50 11.89 -3.31
CA GLU A 203 -12.87 12.37 -3.43
C GLU A 203 -13.64 11.93 -2.19
N HIS A 204 -14.01 12.88 -1.35
CA HIS A 204 -14.85 12.65 -0.18
C HIS A 204 -16.31 13.01 -0.50
N ALA A 205 -17.26 12.19 -0.02
CA ALA A 205 -18.68 12.56 -0.11
C ALA A 205 -18.92 13.87 0.65
N PRO A 206 -19.74 14.79 0.13
CA PRO A 206 -20.04 16.04 0.84
C PRO A 206 -20.64 15.71 2.20
N GLY A 207 -20.01 16.16 3.30
CA GLY A 207 -20.47 16.03 4.67
C GLY A 207 -19.89 14.89 5.52
N ARG A 208 -18.95 14.10 5.03
CA ARG A 208 -18.14 13.19 5.85
C ARG A 208 -16.69 13.66 5.82
N ALA A 209 -16.32 14.49 6.77
CA ALA A 209 -14.94 14.56 7.21
C ALA A 209 -14.69 13.25 7.98
N ASP A 210 -13.85 12.37 7.45
CA ASP A 210 -13.35 11.22 8.20
C ASP A 210 -12.43 11.79 9.29
N VAL A 211 -12.97 11.95 10.50
CA VAL A 211 -12.26 12.37 11.71
C VAL A 211 -11.39 11.21 12.20
#